data_1a39ac71c13a07586c6b33463ca808b5
#
_entry.id   1a39ac71c13a07586c6b33463ca808b5
#
_cell.length_a   1.000
_cell.length_b   1.000
_cell.length_c   1.000
_cell.angle_alpha   90.00
_cell.angle_beta   90.00
_cell.angle_gamma   90.00
#
_symmetry.space_group_name_H-M   'P 1'
#
loop_
_entity.id
_entity.type
_entity.pdbx_description
1 polymer ?
#
loop_
_entity_poly.entity_id
_entity_poly.type
_entity_poly.pdbx_seq_one_letter_code
_entity_poly.pdbx_strand_id
1 'polypeptide(L)'
;MDYFLLSIVTFIPAVSALILLLVARGNDHAAALVAKRFALFATSVTFFVSLFIVVQFDPENTSFQMVEETDWIMGFKYKLGVDGISILFVMLTTFMMPLVIWASWGVEARVKEYMISFLLLETLMLGVFMALDLVLFYLFFEAGLIPMFLIIGIWGGANRVYASFKFFLYTLLGSVLMLIAMVVMYAETGTTDIQALMSHQFSYNNFGLFGLQIVGGTQTLLFLAFFASFAVKMPMWPVHTWLPDAHVQAPTAGSVVLAAILLKMGGYGFLRFSLPMFPVGSYIMTDFVLWLSVIAIVYTSLVALVQSDMKKLIAYSSVAHMGYVTIGIFAANQQGIDGAIFQMLSHGFISGALFLCVGIIYDRMHTREIDAYGGLVNRMPAYALIFMFFTMANVGLPGTSGFVGEFLTLVGIFKVNTWIALLATSGVVLSAAYALWLYRRVMMGDLIKEALRTIQDMSLRERAVFVPLIGMTLLLGVYPVLVLDLIGPSVQTLVDNYNSALSIAGINGDATIASH
;
A
#
# COMPACT_ATOMS: atom_id res chain seq x y z
N MET A 1 29.36 1.41 -16.45
CA MET A 1 28.80 2.78 -16.24
C MET A 1 27.75 2.62 -15.18
N ASP A 2 28.10 2.96 -13.96
CA ASP A 2 27.18 2.91 -12.84
C ASP A 2 26.26 4.12 -12.98
N TYR A 3 25.12 3.89 -13.60
CA TYR A 3 24.13 4.92 -13.82
C TYR A 3 23.39 5.15 -12.49
N PHE A 4 23.32 6.38 -12.02
CA PHE A 4 22.45 6.82 -10.94
C PHE A 4 20.96 6.74 -11.35
N LEU A 5 20.56 5.58 -11.90
CA LEU A 5 19.20 5.39 -12.45
C LEU A 5 18.15 5.45 -11.35
N LEU A 6 18.41 4.82 -10.19
CA LEU A 6 17.48 4.81 -9.07
C LEU A 6 17.35 6.21 -8.47
N SER A 7 18.46 6.93 -8.31
CA SER A 7 18.45 8.33 -7.87
C SER A 7 17.71 9.22 -8.86
N ILE A 8 17.92 9.04 -10.17
CA ILE A 8 17.22 9.79 -11.20
C ILE A 8 15.71 9.58 -11.07
N VAL A 9 15.25 8.31 -11.03
CA VAL A 9 13.81 7.99 -10.90
C VAL A 9 13.24 8.56 -9.61
N THR A 10 13.97 8.47 -8.49
CA THR A 10 13.53 8.99 -7.19
C THR A 10 13.36 10.50 -7.19
N PHE A 11 14.30 11.25 -7.79
CA PHE A 11 14.35 12.71 -7.65
C PHE A 11 13.77 13.49 -8.82
N ILE A 12 13.46 12.88 -9.97
CA ILE A 12 12.74 13.58 -11.07
C ILE A 12 11.49 14.31 -10.53
N PRO A 13 10.60 13.68 -9.71
CA PRO A 13 9.42 14.39 -9.22
C PRO A 13 9.77 15.54 -8.27
N ALA A 14 10.74 15.38 -7.38
CA ALA A 14 11.17 16.46 -6.46
C ALA A 14 11.80 17.63 -7.20
N VAL A 15 12.68 17.39 -8.17
CA VAL A 15 13.26 18.42 -9.03
C VAL A 15 12.16 19.13 -9.82
N SER A 16 11.20 18.38 -10.34
CA SER A 16 10.03 18.92 -11.02
C SER A 16 9.16 19.79 -10.10
N ALA A 17 9.01 19.40 -8.82
CA ALA A 17 8.32 20.23 -7.83
C ALA A 17 9.03 21.57 -7.60
N LEU A 18 10.37 21.57 -7.53
CA LEU A 18 11.17 22.79 -7.41
C LEU A 18 11.05 23.68 -8.67
N ILE A 19 11.12 23.09 -9.85
CA ILE A 19 10.92 23.82 -11.11
C ILE A 19 9.52 24.44 -11.15
N LEU A 20 8.49 23.67 -10.76
CA LEU A 20 7.11 24.15 -10.72
C LEU A 20 6.94 25.32 -9.75
N LEU A 21 7.67 25.33 -8.65
CA LEU A 21 7.68 26.42 -7.67
C LEU A 21 8.17 27.72 -8.31
N LEU A 22 9.11 27.65 -9.24
CA LEU A 22 9.72 28.80 -9.91
C LEU A 22 8.93 29.26 -11.15
N VAL A 23 8.39 28.32 -11.93
CA VAL A 23 7.78 28.57 -13.25
C VAL A 23 6.32 29.04 -13.13
N ALA A 24 5.51 28.38 -12.31
CA ALA A 24 4.11 28.74 -12.14
C ALA A 24 3.99 29.94 -11.19
N ARG A 25 4.14 31.16 -11.76
CA ARG A 25 3.96 32.41 -11.02
C ARG A 25 2.54 32.91 -11.17
N GLY A 26 1.92 33.35 -10.07
CA GLY A 26 0.53 33.82 -10.03
C GLY A 26 -0.45 32.71 -9.62
N ASN A 27 -1.71 33.13 -9.39
CA ASN A 27 -2.81 32.25 -8.99
C ASN A 27 -3.93 32.27 -10.04
N ASP A 28 -3.63 32.65 -11.27
CA ASP A 28 -4.58 32.70 -12.36
C ASP A 28 -4.81 31.32 -12.98
N HIS A 29 -5.85 31.23 -13.80
CA HIS A 29 -6.23 29.98 -14.47
C HIS A 29 -5.12 29.44 -15.39
N ALA A 30 -4.32 30.33 -15.99
CA ALA A 30 -3.20 29.94 -16.85
C ALA A 30 -2.09 29.25 -16.04
N ALA A 31 -1.70 29.82 -14.90
CA ALA A 31 -0.72 29.20 -14.00
C ALA A 31 -1.20 27.84 -13.45
N ALA A 32 -2.48 27.71 -13.13
CA ALA A 32 -3.08 26.45 -12.72
C ALA A 32 -3.01 25.38 -13.81
N LEU A 33 -3.29 25.74 -15.07
CA LEU A 33 -3.20 24.81 -16.21
C LEU A 33 -1.75 24.39 -16.48
N VAL A 34 -0.80 25.33 -16.40
CA VAL A 34 0.64 25.03 -16.51
C VAL A 34 1.06 24.05 -15.42
N ALA A 35 0.65 24.28 -14.18
CA ALA A 35 0.96 23.39 -13.06
C ALA A 35 0.45 21.95 -13.28
N LYS A 36 -0.80 21.79 -13.73
CA LYS A 36 -1.41 20.48 -14.03
C LYS A 36 -0.67 19.76 -15.15
N ARG A 37 -0.41 20.45 -16.27
CA ARG A 37 0.28 19.88 -17.44
C ARG A 37 1.72 19.49 -17.11
N PHE A 38 2.43 20.35 -16.39
CA PHE A 38 3.81 20.11 -16.00
C PHE A 38 3.92 18.93 -15.02
N ALA A 39 3.05 18.85 -14.02
CA ALA A 39 3.01 17.72 -13.09
C ALA A 39 2.69 16.40 -13.80
N LEU A 40 1.72 16.40 -14.73
CA LEU A 40 1.41 15.22 -15.56
C LEU A 40 2.60 14.82 -16.43
N PHE A 41 3.28 15.76 -17.04
CA PHE A 41 4.49 15.48 -17.82
C PHE A 41 5.60 14.89 -16.94
N ALA A 42 5.87 15.50 -15.77
CA ALA A 42 6.91 15.04 -14.85
C ALA A 42 6.65 13.61 -14.36
N THR A 43 5.44 13.31 -13.88
CA THR A 43 5.08 11.94 -13.42
C THR A 43 5.11 10.93 -14.57
N SER A 44 4.72 11.33 -15.79
CA SER A 44 4.83 10.45 -16.97
C SER A 44 6.28 10.17 -17.33
N VAL A 45 7.15 11.18 -17.28
CA VAL A 45 8.61 11.00 -17.51
C VAL A 45 9.18 10.06 -16.45
N THR A 46 8.83 10.24 -15.17
CA THR A 46 9.25 9.33 -14.09
C THR A 46 8.83 7.89 -14.37
N PHE A 47 7.59 7.68 -14.82
CA PHE A 47 7.11 6.34 -15.21
C PHE A 47 7.92 5.75 -16.37
N PHE A 48 8.13 6.50 -17.46
CA PHE A 48 8.90 5.98 -18.59
C PHE A 48 10.36 5.72 -18.25
N VAL A 49 10.98 6.55 -17.41
CA VAL A 49 12.36 6.31 -16.93
C VAL A 49 12.40 5.09 -16.01
N SER A 50 11.39 4.87 -15.17
CA SER A 50 11.32 3.69 -14.30
C SER A 50 11.21 2.36 -15.06
N LEU A 51 10.69 2.35 -16.30
CA LEU A 51 10.68 1.15 -17.15
C LEU A 51 12.10 0.63 -17.46
N PHE A 52 13.11 1.52 -17.49
CA PHE A 52 14.49 1.07 -17.66
C PHE A 52 15.00 0.24 -16.48
N ILE A 53 14.44 0.44 -15.26
CA ILE A 53 14.76 -0.43 -14.11
C ILE A 53 14.30 -1.86 -14.44
N VAL A 54 13.08 -2.03 -14.95
CA VAL A 54 12.54 -3.36 -15.31
C VAL A 54 13.35 -4.02 -16.43
N VAL A 55 13.74 -3.24 -17.44
CA VAL A 55 14.54 -3.76 -18.58
C VAL A 55 15.93 -4.25 -18.16
N GLN A 56 16.52 -3.59 -17.15
CA GLN A 56 17.88 -3.94 -16.67
C GLN A 56 17.84 -4.96 -15.51
N PHE A 57 16.68 -5.22 -14.96
CA PHE A 57 16.53 -6.13 -13.83
C PHE A 57 16.63 -7.59 -14.28
N ASP A 58 17.46 -8.36 -13.58
CA ASP A 58 17.62 -9.80 -13.76
C ASP A 58 16.85 -10.55 -12.66
N PRO A 59 15.71 -11.20 -12.97
CA PRO A 59 14.91 -11.92 -11.97
C PRO A 59 15.67 -13.09 -11.31
N GLU A 60 16.65 -13.71 -11.99
CA GLU A 60 17.40 -14.83 -11.44
C GLU A 60 18.44 -14.40 -10.39
N ASN A 61 18.85 -13.14 -10.43
CA ASN A 61 19.77 -12.58 -9.43
C ASN A 61 18.98 -12.11 -8.19
N THR A 62 19.06 -12.87 -7.12
CA THR A 62 18.34 -12.63 -5.86
C THR A 62 18.98 -11.57 -4.95
N SER A 63 20.16 -11.06 -5.30
CA SER A 63 20.80 -9.95 -4.59
C SER A 63 20.20 -8.60 -5.00
N PHE A 64 20.46 -7.54 -4.21
CA PHE A 64 20.09 -6.19 -4.60
C PHE A 64 20.87 -5.77 -5.85
N GLN A 65 20.14 -5.22 -6.81
CA GLN A 65 20.64 -4.80 -8.11
C GLN A 65 20.65 -3.28 -8.25
N MET A 66 21.46 -2.76 -9.19
CA MET A 66 21.61 -1.32 -9.46
C MET A 66 21.93 -0.54 -8.18
N VAL A 67 22.75 -1.13 -7.31
CA VAL A 67 23.08 -0.51 -6.02
C VAL A 67 23.87 0.77 -6.24
N GLU A 68 23.35 1.88 -5.72
CA GLU A 68 23.97 3.20 -5.70
C GLU A 68 24.34 3.52 -4.26
N GLU A 69 25.63 3.74 -3.98
CA GLU A 69 26.12 4.00 -2.63
C GLU A 69 27.04 5.21 -2.61
N THR A 70 26.78 6.13 -1.67
CA THR A 70 27.61 7.32 -1.45
C THR A 70 27.59 7.68 0.03
N ASP A 71 28.72 8.13 0.56
CA ASP A 71 28.76 8.64 1.93
C ASP A 71 27.88 9.88 2.07
N TRP A 72 27.11 9.91 3.18
CA TRP A 72 26.17 10.99 3.45
C TRP A 72 26.48 11.65 4.80
N ILE A 73 25.51 12.26 5.42
CA ILE A 73 25.66 13.07 6.65
C ILE A 73 26.00 12.16 7.84
N MET A 74 26.94 12.57 8.69
CA MET A 74 27.27 11.94 9.99
C MET A 74 27.70 10.45 9.90
N GLY A 75 28.23 10.00 8.75
CA GLY A 75 28.65 8.62 8.58
C GLY A 75 27.54 7.66 8.13
N PHE A 76 26.31 8.13 7.95
CA PHE A 76 25.25 7.38 7.29
C PHE A 76 25.46 7.35 5.78
N LYS A 77 24.93 6.33 5.13
CA LYS A 77 25.08 6.15 3.70
C LYS A 77 23.80 6.52 2.94
N TYR A 78 23.96 7.25 1.86
CA TYR A 78 22.95 7.30 0.82
C TYR A 78 23.11 6.04 -0.02
N LYS A 79 22.22 5.06 0.20
CA LYS A 79 22.30 3.77 -0.46
C LYS A 79 20.93 3.38 -0.98
N LEU A 80 20.83 3.19 -2.28
CA LEU A 80 19.63 2.71 -2.96
C LEU A 80 19.92 1.39 -3.67
N GLY A 81 18.89 0.57 -3.83
CA GLY A 81 18.96 -0.68 -4.59
C GLY A 81 17.56 -1.27 -4.76
N VAL A 82 17.42 -2.17 -5.70
CA VAL A 82 16.17 -2.88 -5.98
C VAL A 82 16.38 -4.39 -6.01
N ASP A 83 15.35 -5.13 -5.63
CA ASP A 83 15.24 -6.58 -5.77
C ASP A 83 13.84 -6.94 -6.33
N GLY A 84 13.56 -8.23 -6.51
CA GLY A 84 12.28 -8.69 -7.05
C GLY A 84 11.06 -8.24 -6.25
N ILE A 85 11.21 -8.00 -4.94
CA ILE A 85 10.12 -7.53 -4.07
C ILE A 85 9.88 -6.03 -4.27
N SER A 86 10.94 -5.22 -4.22
CA SER A 86 10.83 -3.76 -4.25
C SER A 86 10.46 -3.18 -5.61
N ILE A 87 10.94 -3.79 -6.70
CA ILE A 87 10.71 -3.30 -8.08
C ILE A 87 9.23 -3.15 -8.42
N LEU A 88 8.38 -4.06 -7.93
CA LEU A 88 6.93 -3.99 -8.18
C LEU A 88 6.28 -2.77 -7.54
N PHE A 89 6.73 -2.38 -6.34
CA PHE A 89 6.19 -1.19 -5.65
C PHE A 89 6.71 0.10 -6.26
N VAL A 90 7.93 0.10 -6.78
CA VAL A 90 8.46 1.20 -7.60
C VAL A 90 7.60 1.38 -8.85
N MET A 91 7.33 0.28 -9.56
CA MET A 91 6.49 0.31 -10.77
C MET A 91 5.04 0.69 -10.48
N LEU A 92 4.46 0.18 -9.39
CA LEU A 92 3.11 0.56 -8.97
C LEU A 92 3.03 2.07 -8.69
N THR A 93 4.03 2.63 -7.99
CA THR A 93 4.09 4.04 -7.66
C THR A 93 4.15 4.90 -8.92
N THR A 94 5.13 4.64 -9.80
CA THR A 94 5.33 5.43 -11.01
C THR A 94 4.18 5.27 -12.02
N PHE A 95 3.51 4.11 -12.07
CA PHE A 95 2.34 3.88 -12.90
C PHE A 95 1.10 4.63 -12.40
N MET A 96 0.87 4.63 -11.09
CA MET A 96 -0.33 5.25 -10.50
C MET A 96 -0.28 6.78 -10.52
N MET A 97 0.90 7.39 -10.34
CA MET A 97 1.02 8.84 -10.19
C MET A 97 0.54 9.66 -11.39
N PRO A 98 0.86 9.33 -12.66
CA PRO A 98 0.30 10.03 -13.81
C PRO A 98 -1.24 9.97 -13.85
N LEU A 99 -1.82 8.82 -13.50
CA LEU A 99 -3.28 8.64 -13.47
C LEU A 99 -3.93 9.48 -12.36
N VAL A 100 -3.29 9.56 -11.19
CA VAL A 100 -3.71 10.40 -10.06
C VAL A 100 -3.69 11.88 -10.42
N ILE A 101 -2.62 12.35 -11.04
CA ILE A 101 -2.52 13.75 -11.51
C ILE A 101 -3.57 14.03 -12.59
N TRP A 102 -3.77 13.11 -13.52
CA TRP A 102 -4.77 13.27 -14.58
C TRP A 102 -6.20 13.26 -14.04
N ALA A 103 -6.49 12.43 -13.05
CA ALA A 103 -7.77 12.42 -12.36
C ALA A 103 -8.04 13.71 -11.56
N SER A 104 -6.97 14.39 -11.11
CA SER A 104 -7.05 15.65 -10.34
C SER A 104 -7.34 16.90 -11.19
N TRP A 105 -7.72 16.76 -12.47
CA TRP A 105 -7.90 17.90 -13.37
C TRP A 105 -9.01 18.87 -12.95
N GLY A 106 -9.98 18.41 -12.17
CA GLY A 106 -11.08 19.20 -11.61
C GLY A 106 -10.70 20.07 -10.41
N VAL A 107 -9.49 19.94 -9.85
CA VAL A 107 -9.07 20.74 -8.70
C VAL A 107 -8.82 22.19 -9.14
N GLU A 108 -9.43 23.16 -8.43
CA GLU A 108 -9.33 24.59 -8.74
C GLU A 108 -8.62 25.39 -7.65
N ALA A 109 -8.69 24.94 -6.39
CA ALA A 109 -8.11 25.65 -5.27
C ALA A 109 -6.63 25.31 -5.07
N ARG A 110 -5.77 26.33 -5.04
CA ARG A 110 -4.33 26.21 -4.73
C ARG A 110 -3.64 25.09 -5.53
N VAL A 111 -3.90 25.08 -6.85
CA VAL A 111 -3.51 23.99 -7.76
C VAL A 111 -2.00 23.74 -7.76
N LYS A 112 -1.21 24.81 -7.72
CA LYS A 112 0.26 24.74 -7.71
C LYS A 112 0.78 23.95 -6.51
N GLU A 113 0.35 24.31 -5.31
CA GLU A 113 0.76 23.64 -4.06
C GLU A 113 0.26 22.20 -3.99
N TYR A 114 -0.92 21.95 -4.57
CA TYR A 114 -1.48 20.62 -4.70
C TYR A 114 -0.58 19.71 -5.55
N MET A 115 -0.19 20.17 -6.74
CA MET A 115 0.69 19.42 -7.64
C MET A 115 2.08 19.20 -7.05
N ILE A 116 2.65 20.23 -6.40
CA ILE A 116 3.93 20.13 -5.69
C ILE A 116 3.86 19.06 -4.58
N SER A 117 2.77 19.04 -3.79
CA SER A 117 2.60 18.06 -2.72
C SER A 117 2.59 16.62 -3.27
N PHE A 118 1.94 16.36 -4.41
CA PHE A 118 1.94 15.04 -5.04
C PHE A 118 3.29 14.65 -5.63
N LEU A 119 4.00 15.58 -6.26
CA LEU A 119 5.35 15.32 -6.78
C LEU A 119 6.35 15.01 -5.66
N LEU A 120 6.30 15.77 -4.56
CA LEU A 120 7.14 15.46 -3.40
C LEU A 120 6.76 14.11 -2.78
N LEU A 121 5.47 13.81 -2.69
CA LEU A 121 5.00 12.52 -2.18
C LEU A 121 5.48 11.36 -3.03
N GLU A 122 5.50 11.48 -4.36
CA GLU A 122 6.04 10.48 -5.28
C GLU A 122 7.51 10.17 -4.99
N THR A 123 8.35 11.20 -4.88
CA THR A 123 9.77 11.04 -4.50
C THR A 123 9.92 10.27 -3.20
N LEU A 124 9.16 10.64 -2.17
CA LEU A 124 9.27 10.04 -0.85
C LEU A 124 8.80 8.57 -0.85
N MET A 125 7.74 8.26 -1.59
CA MET A 125 7.27 6.87 -1.77
C MET A 125 8.29 6.00 -2.50
N LEU A 126 8.90 6.50 -3.57
CA LEU A 126 9.95 5.81 -4.31
C LEU A 126 11.17 5.52 -3.43
N GLY A 127 11.59 6.52 -2.65
CA GLY A 127 12.70 6.37 -1.72
C GLY A 127 12.48 5.27 -0.67
N VAL A 128 11.24 5.11 -0.16
CA VAL A 128 10.91 4.03 0.80
C VAL A 128 11.19 2.65 0.22
N PHE A 129 10.83 2.40 -1.05
CA PHE A 129 10.96 1.08 -1.65
C PHE A 129 12.38 0.76 -2.15
N MET A 130 13.22 1.77 -2.29
CA MET A 130 14.58 1.60 -2.82
C MET A 130 15.68 1.81 -1.78
N ALA A 131 15.39 2.37 -0.59
CA ALA A 131 16.40 2.63 0.43
C ALA A 131 17.01 1.34 0.98
N LEU A 132 18.34 1.27 1.02
CA LEU A 132 19.16 0.20 1.60
C LEU A 132 19.95 0.63 2.84
N ASP A 133 19.74 1.84 3.33
CA ASP A 133 20.18 2.32 4.64
C ASP A 133 18.96 2.56 5.53
N LEU A 134 19.00 2.12 6.78
CA LEU A 134 17.86 2.14 7.69
C LEU A 134 17.43 3.57 8.06
N VAL A 135 18.40 4.50 8.19
CA VAL A 135 18.11 5.92 8.46
C VAL A 135 17.52 6.58 7.22
N LEU A 136 18.03 6.28 6.05
CA LEU A 136 17.49 6.76 4.78
C LEU A 136 16.06 6.25 4.55
N PHE A 137 15.80 4.97 4.83
CA PHE A 137 14.45 4.39 4.80
C PHE A 137 13.51 5.14 5.75
N TYR A 138 13.92 5.34 7.00
CA TYR A 138 13.10 6.03 8.00
C TYR A 138 12.79 7.47 7.59
N LEU A 139 13.78 8.18 7.04
CA LEU A 139 13.60 9.53 6.53
C LEU A 139 12.51 9.59 5.45
N PHE A 140 12.59 8.74 4.43
CA PHE A 140 11.59 8.70 3.36
C PHE A 140 10.22 8.27 3.88
N PHE A 141 10.19 7.28 4.78
CA PHE A 141 8.96 6.72 5.35
C PHE A 141 8.19 7.75 6.18
N GLU A 142 8.88 8.56 6.99
CA GLU A 142 8.27 9.61 7.82
C GLU A 142 8.02 10.90 7.05
N ALA A 143 8.96 11.32 6.21
CA ALA A 143 8.77 12.55 5.43
C ALA A 143 7.54 12.48 4.51
N GLY A 144 7.17 11.28 4.03
CA GLY A 144 5.95 11.06 3.25
C GLY A 144 4.65 11.42 3.96
N LEU A 145 4.66 11.49 5.29
CA LEU A 145 3.49 11.92 6.07
C LEU A 145 3.17 13.40 5.86
N ILE A 146 4.20 14.24 5.67
CA ILE A 146 4.04 15.70 5.57
C ILE A 146 3.21 16.10 4.34
N PRO A 147 3.55 15.69 3.09
CA PRO A 147 2.72 16.00 1.93
C PRO A 147 1.30 15.44 2.05
N MET A 148 1.13 14.21 2.57
CA MET A 148 -0.19 13.62 2.73
C MET A 148 -1.02 14.34 3.80
N PHE A 149 -0.42 14.75 4.92
CA PHE A 149 -1.06 15.60 5.92
C PHE A 149 -1.57 16.91 5.32
N LEU A 150 -0.75 17.56 4.48
CA LEU A 150 -1.14 18.80 3.78
C LEU A 150 -2.26 18.54 2.76
N ILE A 151 -2.18 17.44 1.99
CA ILE A 151 -3.20 17.07 1.01
C ILE A 151 -4.56 16.87 1.70
N ILE A 152 -4.60 16.15 2.81
CA ILE A 152 -5.84 15.94 3.58
C ILE A 152 -6.28 17.24 4.24
N GLY A 153 -5.37 17.97 4.90
CA GLY A 153 -5.69 19.13 5.74
C GLY A 153 -6.10 20.38 4.97
N ILE A 154 -5.62 20.55 3.73
CA ILE A 154 -5.91 21.74 2.90
C ILE A 154 -7.07 21.49 1.94
N TRP A 155 -7.03 20.38 1.18
CA TRP A 155 -7.99 20.07 0.11
C TRP A 155 -9.06 19.04 0.53
N GLY A 156 -9.06 18.63 1.78
CA GLY A 156 -10.04 17.69 2.33
C GLY A 156 -11.41 18.29 2.60
N GLY A 157 -12.33 17.42 3.05
CA GLY A 157 -13.72 17.76 3.36
C GLY A 157 -13.89 18.58 4.66
N ALA A 158 -15.12 18.56 5.19
CA ALA A 158 -15.49 19.41 6.34
C ALA A 158 -14.66 19.12 7.61
N ASN A 159 -14.36 17.85 7.90
CA ASN A 159 -13.61 17.43 9.09
C ASN A 159 -12.14 17.15 8.78
N ARG A 160 -11.57 17.78 7.74
CA ARG A 160 -10.21 17.56 7.25
C ARG A 160 -9.12 17.75 8.29
N VAL A 161 -9.26 18.74 9.17
CA VAL A 161 -8.26 19.02 10.22
C VAL A 161 -8.18 17.85 11.19
N TYR A 162 -9.31 17.38 11.71
CA TYR A 162 -9.34 16.20 12.58
C TYR A 162 -8.73 14.97 11.92
N ALA A 163 -9.13 14.68 10.68
CA ALA A 163 -8.66 13.51 9.95
C ALA A 163 -7.16 13.57 9.64
N SER A 164 -6.63 14.74 9.26
CA SER A 164 -5.21 14.91 8.99
C SER A 164 -4.36 14.75 10.26
N PHE A 165 -4.77 15.34 11.39
CA PHE A 165 -4.08 15.15 12.67
C PHE A 165 -4.18 13.70 13.16
N LYS A 166 -5.35 13.05 13.04
CA LYS A 166 -5.50 11.65 13.42
C LYS A 166 -4.57 10.76 12.60
N PHE A 167 -4.54 10.93 11.27
CA PHE A 167 -3.61 10.23 10.38
C PHE A 167 -2.16 10.43 10.81
N PHE A 168 -1.74 11.69 10.99
CA PHE A 168 -0.37 12.03 11.33
C PHE A 168 0.05 11.46 12.69
N LEU A 169 -0.75 11.68 13.74
CA LEU A 169 -0.41 11.24 15.10
C LEU A 169 -0.40 9.71 15.23
N TYR A 170 -1.35 8.99 14.58
CA TYR A 170 -1.35 7.53 14.59
C TYR A 170 -0.08 6.95 13.96
N THR A 171 0.27 7.46 12.78
CA THR A 171 1.44 6.98 12.06
C THR A 171 2.74 7.35 12.76
N LEU A 172 2.86 8.58 13.26
CA LEU A 172 4.03 9.04 14.00
C LEU A 172 4.25 8.23 15.28
N LEU A 173 3.18 7.93 16.05
CA LEU A 173 3.32 7.16 17.28
C LEU A 173 3.86 5.75 17.03
N GLY A 174 3.40 5.09 15.96
CA GLY A 174 3.93 3.79 15.57
C GLY A 174 5.41 3.86 15.18
N SER A 175 5.78 4.86 14.38
CA SER A 175 7.14 4.98 13.86
C SER A 175 8.18 5.44 14.88
N VAL A 176 7.78 6.15 15.94
CA VAL A 176 8.68 6.47 17.06
C VAL A 176 9.18 5.20 17.74
N LEU A 177 8.34 4.16 17.87
CA LEU A 177 8.78 2.87 18.42
C LEU A 177 9.82 2.21 17.52
N MET A 178 9.63 2.26 16.21
CA MET A 178 10.62 1.79 15.23
C MET A 178 11.93 2.58 15.34
N LEU A 179 11.87 3.90 15.52
CA LEU A 179 13.07 4.71 15.69
C LEU A 179 13.87 4.29 16.93
N ILE A 180 13.20 4.00 18.05
CA ILE A 180 13.86 3.49 19.27
C ILE A 180 14.55 2.16 18.96
N ALA A 181 13.88 1.25 18.26
CA ALA A 181 14.48 -0.03 17.85
C ALA A 181 15.71 0.18 16.96
N MET A 182 15.65 1.12 16.00
CA MET A 182 16.80 1.46 15.15
C MET A 182 18.01 1.94 15.95
N VAL A 183 17.79 2.76 17.00
CA VAL A 183 18.88 3.21 17.90
C VAL A 183 19.50 2.02 18.63
N VAL A 184 18.69 1.08 19.11
CA VAL A 184 19.18 -0.16 19.76
C VAL A 184 19.99 -1.00 18.77
N MET A 185 19.48 -1.20 17.55
CA MET A 185 20.19 -1.93 16.50
C MET A 185 21.54 -1.30 16.17
N TYR A 186 21.57 0.03 16.00
CA TYR A 186 22.81 0.76 15.73
C TYR A 186 23.80 0.67 16.89
N ALA A 187 23.33 0.76 18.14
CA ALA A 187 24.20 0.62 19.32
C ALA A 187 24.84 -0.77 19.44
N GLU A 188 24.16 -1.82 18.96
CA GLU A 188 24.66 -3.20 18.99
C GLU A 188 25.59 -3.49 17.81
N THR A 189 25.27 -2.99 16.61
CA THR A 189 25.96 -3.38 15.35
C THR A 189 26.94 -2.33 14.84
N GLY A 190 26.77 -1.06 15.21
CA GLY A 190 27.57 0.06 14.68
C GLY A 190 27.26 0.43 13.24
N THR A 191 26.21 -0.14 12.63
CA THR A 191 25.85 0.11 11.23
C THR A 191 24.34 0.33 11.04
N THR A 192 23.98 1.07 9.98
CA THR A 192 22.60 1.26 9.52
C THR A 192 22.36 0.61 8.15
N ASP A 193 23.36 -0.05 7.59
CA ASP A 193 23.24 -0.77 6.31
C ASP A 193 22.28 -1.95 6.44
N ILE A 194 21.20 -1.93 5.65
CA ILE A 194 20.12 -2.93 5.73
C ILE A 194 20.66 -4.33 5.40
N GLN A 195 21.56 -4.47 4.44
CA GLN A 195 22.13 -5.76 4.05
C GLN A 195 22.97 -6.36 5.18
N ALA A 196 23.78 -5.53 5.86
CA ALA A 196 24.55 -5.94 7.03
C ALA A 196 23.63 -6.33 8.21
N LEU A 197 22.56 -5.56 8.45
CA LEU A 197 21.59 -5.85 9.50
C LEU A 197 20.78 -7.11 9.25
N MET A 198 20.46 -7.45 8.00
CA MET A 198 19.78 -8.71 7.63
C MET A 198 20.65 -9.94 7.90
N SER A 199 21.98 -9.80 7.84
CA SER A 199 22.92 -10.89 8.16
C SER A 199 23.30 -10.97 9.63
N HIS A 200 22.96 -9.94 10.44
CA HIS A 200 23.25 -9.91 11.87
C HIS A 200 22.22 -10.69 12.66
N GLN A 201 22.68 -11.50 13.62
CA GLN A 201 21.80 -12.25 14.52
C GLN A 201 21.64 -11.50 15.85
N PHE A 202 20.52 -10.81 16.00
CA PHE A 202 20.14 -10.22 17.29
C PHE A 202 19.85 -11.31 18.32
N SER A 203 20.13 -11.03 19.60
CA SER A 203 19.93 -12.00 20.69
C SER A 203 18.45 -12.43 20.79
N TYR A 204 18.23 -13.73 20.82
CA TYR A 204 16.92 -14.35 21.04
C TYR A 204 16.84 -15.10 22.38
N ASN A 205 17.86 -14.95 23.26
CA ASN A 205 17.83 -15.52 24.60
C ASN A 205 16.79 -14.84 25.47
N ASN A 206 15.97 -15.65 26.16
CA ASN A 206 14.94 -15.13 27.05
C ASN A 206 15.57 -14.31 28.20
N PHE A 207 14.97 -13.18 28.53
CA PHE A 207 15.39 -12.38 29.68
C PHE A 207 14.18 -11.76 30.41
N GLY A 208 14.38 -11.38 31.67
CA GLY A 208 13.36 -10.71 32.46
C GLY A 208 13.41 -9.19 32.28
N LEU A 209 12.28 -8.56 32.02
CA LEU A 209 12.12 -7.11 31.96
C LEU A 209 10.89 -6.69 32.78
N PHE A 210 11.07 -5.83 33.78
CA PHE A 210 9.99 -5.37 34.67
C PHE A 210 9.12 -6.49 35.27
N GLY A 211 9.72 -7.65 35.58
CA GLY A 211 9.01 -8.81 36.12
C GLY A 211 8.30 -9.69 35.07
N LEU A 212 8.37 -9.34 33.79
CA LEU A 212 7.87 -10.14 32.68
C LEU A 212 9.02 -10.91 32.03
N GLN A 213 8.78 -12.18 31.69
CA GLN A 213 9.70 -12.99 30.86
C GLN A 213 9.49 -12.64 29.38
N ILE A 214 10.53 -12.09 28.76
CA ILE A 214 10.52 -11.80 27.32
C ILE A 214 11.06 -13.04 26.58
N VAL A 215 10.15 -13.78 25.98
CA VAL A 215 10.48 -14.94 25.16
C VAL A 215 11.01 -14.48 23.80
N GLY A 216 12.10 -15.08 23.30
CA GLY A 216 12.76 -14.68 22.06
C GLY A 216 13.57 -13.40 22.17
N GLY A 217 13.84 -12.95 23.38
CA GLY A 217 14.87 -11.95 23.66
C GLY A 217 14.69 -10.58 22.99
N THR A 218 15.82 -10.01 22.62
CA THR A 218 15.87 -8.69 21.93
C THR A 218 15.15 -8.74 20.58
N GLN A 219 15.21 -9.87 19.84
CA GLN A 219 14.51 -10.00 18.57
C GLN A 219 13.00 -9.77 18.69
N THR A 220 12.36 -10.30 19.74
CA THR A 220 10.91 -10.11 19.94
C THR A 220 10.57 -8.63 20.23
N LEU A 221 11.41 -7.94 21.01
CA LEU A 221 11.19 -6.50 21.29
C LEU A 221 11.38 -5.64 20.04
N LEU A 222 12.42 -5.92 19.26
CA LEU A 222 12.68 -5.23 18.00
C LEU A 222 11.55 -5.50 17.00
N PHE A 223 11.13 -6.78 16.89
CA PHE A 223 9.97 -7.13 16.07
C PHE A 223 8.71 -6.34 16.48
N LEU A 224 8.38 -6.29 17.77
CA LEU A 224 7.18 -5.57 18.25
C LEU A 224 7.25 -4.07 17.96
N ALA A 225 8.43 -3.46 18.06
CA ALA A 225 8.62 -2.05 17.76
C ALA A 225 8.45 -1.74 16.26
N PHE A 226 9.01 -2.57 15.38
CA PHE A 226 8.79 -2.49 13.93
C PHE A 226 7.36 -2.86 13.55
N PHE A 227 6.80 -3.89 14.19
CA PHE A 227 5.41 -4.30 14.01
C PHE A 227 4.44 -3.16 14.31
N ALA A 228 4.64 -2.42 15.40
CA ALA A 228 3.77 -1.28 15.74
C ALA A 228 3.75 -0.23 14.62
N SER A 229 4.90 0.09 14.02
CA SER A 229 4.99 1.02 12.90
C SER A 229 4.27 0.51 11.65
N PHE A 230 4.56 -0.73 11.25
CA PHE A 230 4.01 -1.30 10.03
C PHE A 230 2.53 -1.67 10.17
N ALA A 231 2.09 -2.13 11.35
CA ALA A 231 0.68 -2.43 11.63
C ALA A 231 -0.20 -1.17 11.59
N VAL A 232 0.31 -0.03 12.06
CA VAL A 232 -0.40 1.24 11.90
C VAL A 232 -0.47 1.65 10.44
N LYS A 233 0.65 1.57 9.70
CA LYS A 233 0.71 1.98 8.29
C LYS A 233 -0.14 1.08 7.39
N MET A 234 -0.16 -0.22 7.65
CA MET A 234 -0.92 -1.25 6.92
C MET A 234 -2.36 -1.43 7.41
N PRO A 235 -2.89 -0.53 8.13
CA PRO A 235 -4.02 -0.45 9.05
C PRO A 235 -4.53 -1.81 9.58
N MET A 236 -3.70 -2.51 10.36
CA MET A 236 -4.14 -3.74 11.02
C MET A 236 -5.14 -3.43 12.15
N TRP A 237 -6.06 -4.34 12.40
CA TRP A 237 -6.87 -4.26 13.62
C TRP A 237 -5.97 -4.42 14.87
N PRO A 238 -6.11 -3.63 15.97
CA PRO A 238 -7.12 -2.57 16.21
C PRO A 238 -6.66 -1.15 15.80
N VAL A 239 -5.45 -0.97 15.27
CA VAL A 239 -4.85 0.35 14.99
C VAL A 239 -5.23 0.93 13.61
N HIS A 240 -6.35 0.48 13.03
CA HIS A 240 -6.81 0.83 11.69
C HIS A 240 -7.74 2.05 11.61
N THR A 241 -8.22 2.57 12.74
CA THR A 241 -9.34 3.52 12.78
C THR A 241 -9.05 4.89 12.16
N TRP A 242 -7.78 5.21 11.92
CA TRP A 242 -7.38 6.43 11.22
C TRP A 242 -7.70 6.38 9.73
N LEU A 243 -7.66 5.17 9.13
CA LEU A 243 -7.77 5.00 7.69
C LEU A 243 -9.14 5.42 7.12
N PRO A 244 -10.29 4.95 7.66
CA PRO A 244 -11.59 5.39 7.16
C PRO A 244 -11.79 6.90 7.28
N ASP A 245 -11.33 7.52 8.37
CA ASP A 245 -11.46 8.96 8.57
C ASP A 245 -10.59 9.74 7.58
N ALA A 246 -9.34 9.31 7.37
CA ALA A 246 -8.45 9.90 6.39
C ALA A 246 -9.03 9.81 4.96
N HIS A 247 -9.50 8.63 4.55
CA HIS A 247 -10.09 8.43 3.22
C HIS A 247 -11.35 9.26 2.99
N VAL A 248 -12.23 9.32 3.97
CA VAL A 248 -13.49 10.08 3.87
C VAL A 248 -13.21 11.57 3.66
N GLN A 249 -12.20 12.11 4.33
CA GLN A 249 -11.87 13.52 4.24
C GLN A 249 -10.91 13.87 3.10
N ALA A 250 -9.99 12.98 2.73
CA ALA A 250 -9.03 13.24 1.65
C ALA A 250 -9.72 13.57 0.31
N PRO A 251 -9.14 14.45 -0.53
CA PRO A 251 -9.55 14.59 -1.92
C PRO A 251 -9.42 13.24 -2.63
N THR A 252 -10.15 13.05 -3.73
CA THR A 252 -10.18 11.76 -4.45
C THR A 252 -8.79 11.21 -4.75
N ALA A 253 -7.91 12.04 -5.32
CA ALA A 253 -6.53 11.65 -5.62
C ALA A 253 -5.72 11.29 -4.37
N GLY A 254 -5.92 12.01 -3.26
CA GLY A 254 -5.31 11.67 -1.97
C GLY A 254 -5.75 10.28 -1.48
N SER A 255 -7.04 9.95 -1.62
CA SER A 255 -7.54 8.62 -1.30
C SER A 255 -6.95 7.54 -2.19
N VAL A 256 -6.77 7.82 -3.49
CA VAL A 256 -6.15 6.87 -4.44
C VAL A 256 -4.71 6.56 -4.03
N VAL A 257 -3.86 7.58 -3.80
CA VAL A 257 -2.46 7.36 -3.41
C VAL A 257 -2.35 6.66 -2.06
N LEU A 258 -3.20 7.04 -1.11
CA LEU A 258 -3.24 6.43 0.22
C LEU A 258 -3.56 4.94 0.12
N ALA A 259 -4.59 4.57 -0.64
CA ALA A 259 -4.99 3.18 -0.84
C ALA A 259 -4.03 2.39 -1.74
N ALA A 260 -3.55 2.99 -2.83
CA ALA A 260 -2.75 2.28 -3.82
C ALA A 260 -1.30 2.04 -3.35
N ILE A 261 -0.68 2.99 -2.63
CA ILE A 261 0.76 2.97 -2.38
C ILE A 261 1.09 3.02 -0.89
N LEU A 262 0.55 3.99 -0.14
CA LEU A 262 0.98 4.22 1.25
C LEU A 262 0.73 3.02 2.18
N LEU A 263 -0.36 2.28 1.99
CA LEU A 263 -0.63 1.07 2.75
C LEU A 263 0.44 -0.02 2.50
N LYS A 264 0.96 -0.10 1.27
CA LYS A 264 1.95 -1.12 0.87
C LYS A 264 3.31 -0.93 1.52
N MET A 265 3.63 0.28 1.98
CA MET A 265 4.85 0.52 2.74
C MET A 265 4.91 -0.31 4.03
N GLY A 266 3.76 -0.55 4.69
CA GLY A 266 3.68 -1.42 5.87
C GLY A 266 3.95 -2.88 5.53
N GLY A 267 3.33 -3.41 4.46
CA GLY A 267 3.56 -4.78 3.99
C GLY A 267 4.99 -5.00 3.50
N TYR A 268 5.52 -4.03 2.75
CA TYR A 268 6.93 -4.01 2.37
C TYR A 268 7.85 -4.02 3.60
N GLY A 269 7.50 -3.26 4.64
CA GLY A 269 8.24 -3.25 5.89
C GLY A 269 8.30 -4.61 6.58
N PHE A 270 7.20 -5.36 6.63
CA PHE A 270 7.19 -6.73 7.15
C PHE A 270 8.10 -7.67 6.35
N LEU A 271 8.05 -7.59 5.02
CA LEU A 271 8.89 -8.40 4.13
C LEU A 271 10.37 -8.02 4.21
N ARG A 272 10.68 -6.73 4.32
CA ARG A 272 12.05 -6.21 4.25
C ARG A 272 12.79 -6.23 5.59
N PHE A 273 12.07 -6.06 6.70
CA PHE A 273 12.68 -5.92 8.02
C PHE A 273 12.23 -7.02 8.98
N SER A 274 10.93 -7.24 9.15
CA SER A 274 10.44 -8.13 10.22
C SER A 274 10.86 -9.57 10.01
N LEU A 275 10.62 -10.15 8.83
CA LEU A 275 10.98 -11.54 8.56
C LEU A 275 12.50 -11.77 8.50
N PRO A 276 13.30 -10.96 7.74
CA PRO A 276 14.72 -11.26 7.59
C PRO A 276 15.59 -10.83 8.78
N MET A 277 15.24 -9.75 9.50
CA MET A 277 16.06 -9.26 10.61
C MET A 277 15.70 -9.87 11.96
N PHE A 278 14.42 -10.28 12.14
CA PHE A 278 13.90 -10.77 13.42
C PHE A 278 13.15 -12.10 13.23
N PRO A 279 13.80 -13.13 12.65
CA PRO A 279 13.11 -14.40 12.30
C PRO A 279 12.51 -15.10 13.52
N VAL A 280 13.21 -15.19 14.65
CA VAL A 280 12.72 -15.81 15.89
C VAL A 280 11.58 -14.97 16.48
N GLY A 281 11.72 -13.65 16.53
CA GLY A 281 10.66 -12.77 17.01
C GLY A 281 9.41 -12.84 16.13
N SER A 282 9.58 -12.91 14.80
CA SER A 282 8.49 -13.09 13.83
C SER A 282 7.76 -14.41 14.05
N TYR A 283 8.49 -15.52 14.26
CA TYR A 283 7.93 -16.84 14.52
C TYR A 283 7.10 -16.85 15.80
N ILE A 284 7.64 -16.33 16.91
CA ILE A 284 6.95 -16.27 18.21
C ILE A 284 5.65 -15.46 18.11
N MET A 285 5.66 -14.39 17.33
CA MET A 285 4.50 -13.50 17.18
C MET A 285 3.56 -13.90 16.03
N THR A 286 3.85 -14.95 15.28
CA THR A 286 3.06 -15.37 14.10
C THR A 286 1.59 -15.59 14.46
N ASP A 287 1.28 -16.37 15.49
CA ASP A 287 -0.11 -16.65 15.88
C ASP A 287 -0.86 -15.37 16.27
N PHE A 288 -0.21 -14.48 17.03
CA PHE A 288 -0.78 -13.19 17.37
C PHE A 288 -1.14 -12.37 16.13
N VAL A 289 -0.24 -12.28 15.15
CA VAL A 289 -0.47 -11.55 13.90
C VAL A 289 -1.55 -12.20 13.06
N LEU A 290 -1.58 -13.52 12.95
CA LEU A 290 -2.59 -14.26 12.20
C LEU A 290 -3.99 -14.03 12.77
N TRP A 291 -4.16 -14.08 14.10
CA TRP A 291 -5.45 -13.78 14.73
C TRP A 291 -5.89 -12.33 14.53
N LEU A 292 -4.99 -11.36 14.66
CA LEU A 292 -5.30 -9.95 14.34
C LEU A 292 -5.75 -9.79 12.88
N SER A 293 -5.13 -10.53 11.98
CA SER A 293 -5.45 -10.50 10.54
C SER A 293 -6.83 -11.11 10.25
N VAL A 294 -7.18 -12.23 10.88
CA VAL A 294 -8.52 -12.83 10.78
C VAL A 294 -9.58 -11.86 11.32
N ILE A 295 -9.33 -11.25 12.48
CA ILE A 295 -10.23 -10.25 13.04
C ILE A 295 -10.37 -9.07 12.06
N ALA A 296 -9.27 -8.60 11.47
CA ALA A 296 -9.32 -7.55 10.46
C ALA A 296 -10.22 -7.96 9.28
N ILE A 297 -10.06 -9.16 8.72
CA ILE A 297 -10.85 -9.65 7.59
C ILE A 297 -12.34 -9.71 7.94
N VAL A 298 -12.70 -10.43 9.00
CA VAL A 298 -14.10 -10.69 9.33
C VAL A 298 -14.80 -9.46 9.90
N TYR A 299 -14.20 -8.85 10.93
CA TYR A 299 -14.80 -7.70 11.60
C TYR A 299 -14.94 -6.50 10.69
N THR A 300 -13.89 -6.13 9.94
CA THR A 300 -13.98 -4.92 9.10
C THR A 300 -14.86 -5.13 7.87
N SER A 301 -15.01 -6.36 7.37
CA SER A 301 -16.00 -6.68 6.33
C SER A 301 -17.44 -6.52 6.83
N LEU A 302 -17.74 -6.94 8.06
CA LEU A 302 -19.03 -6.71 8.70
C LEU A 302 -19.29 -5.21 8.95
N VAL A 303 -18.26 -4.47 9.36
CA VAL A 303 -18.35 -3.02 9.50
C VAL A 303 -18.57 -2.34 8.14
N ALA A 304 -17.91 -2.80 7.07
CA ALA A 304 -18.11 -2.29 5.72
C ALA A 304 -19.57 -2.46 5.26
N LEU A 305 -20.18 -3.61 5.53
CA LEU A 305 -21.55 -3.94 5.13
C LEU A 305 -22.60 -2.95 5.66
N VAL A 306 -22.38 -2.38 6.84
CA VAL A 306 -23.34 -1.45 7.50
C VAL A 306 -23.03 0.03 7.27
N GLN A 307 -22.04 0.36 6.44
CA GLN A 307 -21.72 1.77 6.18
C GLN A 307 -22.77 2.46 5.30
N SER A 308 -23.00 3.73 5.57
CA SER A 308 -23.84 4.63 4.77
C SER A 308 -23.03 5.46 3.76
N ASP A 309 -21.73 5.69 4.01
CA ASP A 309 -20.80 6.43 3.14
C ASP A 309 -19.99 5.47 2.27
N MET A 310 -20.03 5.66 0.93
CA MET A 310 -19.32 4.82 -0.05
C MET A 310 -17.82 4.81 0.16
N LYS A 311 -17.19 5.97 0.42
CA LYS A 311 -15.75 6.04 0.69
C LYS A 311 -15.36 5.26 1.94
N LYS A 312 -16.21 5.35 2.98
CA LYS A 312 -15.99 4.65 4.24
C LYS A 312 -16.09 3.14 4.08
N LEU A 313 -17.05 2.68 3.28
CA LEU A 313 -17.21 1.27 2.93
C LEU A 313 -15.95 0.74 2.22
N ILE A 314 -15.48 1.43 1.17
CA ILE A 314 -14.28 1.03 0.42
C ILE A 314 -13.02 1.09 1.33
N ALA A 315 -12.93 2.06 2.24
CA ALA A 315 -11.82 2.13 3.18
C ALA A 315 -11.78 0.91 4.13
N TYR A 316 -12.94 0.49 4.68
CA TYR A 316 -13.00 -0.72 5.50
C TYR A 316 -12.72 -1.99 4.69
N SER A 317 -13.15 -2.05 3.42
CA SER A 317 -12.77 -3.17 2.55
C SER A 317 -11.25 -3.25 2.36
N SER A 318 -10.57 -2.11 2.27
CA SER A 318 -9.10 -2.09 2.19
C SER A 318 -8.43 -2.67 3.43
N VAL A 319 -8.98 -2.41 4.65
CA VAL A 319 -8.47 -3.04 5.89
C VAL A 319 -8.62 -4.56 5.82
N ALA A 320 -9.76 -5.06 5.34
CA ALA A 320 -9.98 -6.50 5.18
C ALA A 320 -8.99 -7.12 4.18
N HIS A 321 -8.75 -6.48 3.02
CA HIS A 321 -7.79 -6.97 2.03
C HIS A 321 -6.34 -6.94 2.55
N MET A 322 -5.97 -5.96 3.38
CA MET A 322 -4.66 -5.95 4.04
C MET A 322 -4.53 -7.07 5.07
N GLY A 323 -5.63 -7.55 5.65
CA GLY A 323 -5.65 -8.76 6.47
C GLY A 323 -5.19 -10.01 5.72
N TYR A 324 -5.58 -10.19 4.44
CA TYR A 324 -5.04 -11.27 3.60
C TYR A 324 -3.54 -11.12 3.35
N VAL A 325 -3.08 -9.88 3.13
CA VAL A 325 -1.65 -9.62 2.95
C VAL A 325 -0.84 -10.03 4.18
N THR A 326 -1.27 -9.66 5.38
CA THR A 326 -0.55 -10.04 6.61
C THR A 326 -0.62 -11.55 6.87
N ILE A 327 -1.75 -12.21 6.61
CA ILE A 327 -1.85 -13.67 6.65
C ILE A 327 -0.82 -14.30 5.70
N GLY A 328 -0.74 -13.83 4.46
CA GLY A 328 0.20 -14.36 3.47
C GLY A 328 1.66 -14.18 3.86
N ILE A 329 2.03 -13.00 4.38
CA ILE A 329 3.40 -12.71 4.83
C ILE A 329 3.79 -13.64 5.99
N PHE A 330 2.94 -13.76 7.02
CA PHE A 330 3.23 -14.53 8.23
C PHE A 330 2.92 -16.03 8.09
N ALA A 331 2.37 -16.48 6.97
CA ALA A 331 2.41 -17.89 6.59
C ALA A 331 3.86 -18.36 6.29
N ALA A 332 4.77 -17.43 6.05
CA ALA A 332 6.20 -17.62 5.87
C ALA A 332 6.57 -18.76 4.90
N ASN A 333 5.77 -18.94 3.85
CA ASN A 333 6.02 -19.87 2.76
C ASN A 333 5.87 -19.19 1.40
N GLN A 334 6.39 -19.80 0.34
CA GLN A 334 6.42 -19.24 -1.01
C GLN A 334 5.04 -18.75 -1.45
N GLN A 335 4.01 -19.60 -1.38
CA GLN A 335 2.68 -19.26 -1.90
C GLN A 335 2.03 -18.11 -1.11
N GLY A 336 2.21 -18.09 0.22
CA GLY A 336 1.67 -17.04 1.07
C GLY A 336 2.28 -15.69 0.76
N ILE A 337 3.61 -15.63 0.66
CA ILE A 337 4.35 -14.38 0.39
C ILE A 337 4.12 -13.91 -1.04
N ASP A 338 4.18 -14.80 -2.04
CA ASP A 338 3.84 -14.48 -3.43
C ASP A 338 2.42 -13.90 -3.53
N GLY A 339 1.46 -14.54 -2.87
CA GLY A 339 0.08 -14.07 -2.78
C GLY A 339 -0.04 -12.71 -2.10
N ALA A 340 0.70 -12.47 -1.02
CA ALA A 340 0.69 -11.21 -0.30
C ALA A 340 1.22 -10.04 -1.15
N ILE A 341 2.35 -10.25 -1.84
CA ILE A 341 2.92 -9.24 -2.74
C ILE A 341 1.96 -8.97 -3.91
N PHE A 342 1.43 -10.04 -4.50
CA PHE A 342 0.47 -9.94 -5.59
C PHE A 342 -0.82 -9.22 -5.16
N GLN A 343 -1.33 -9.52 -3.95
CA GLN A 343 -2.51 -8.85 -3.41
C GLN A 343 -2.25 -7.36 -3.15
N MET A 344 -1.07 -6.98 -2.67
CA MET A 344 -0.71 -5.59 -2.52
C MET A 344 -0.72 -4.85 -3.87
N LEU A 345 -0.15 -5.46 -4.90
CA LEU A 345 -0.14 -4.90 -6.26
C LEU A 345 -1.56 -4.76 -6.83
N SER A 346 -2.33 -5.85 -6.79
CA SER A 346 -3.71 -5.90 -7.27
C SER A 346 -4.62 -4.90 -6.55
N HIS A 347 -4.57 -4.86 -5.21
CA HIS A 347 -5.33 -3.91 -4.41
C HIS A 347 -4.98 -2.46 -4.80
N GLY A 348 -3.74 -2.17 -5.18
CA GLY A 348 -3.34 -0.84 -5.66
C GLY A 348 -4.18 -0.38 -6.85
N PHE A 349 -4.35 -1.23 -7.86
CA PHE A 349 -5.16 -0.93 -9.05
C PHE A 349 -6.66 -0.89 -8.74
N ILE A 350 -7.17 -1.92 -8.07
CA ILE A 350 -8.61 -2.11 -7.84
C ILE A 350 -9.15 -1.06 -6.87
N SER A 351 -8.52 -0.89 -5.70
CA SER A 351 -8.96 0.07 -4.70
C SER A 351 -8.78 1.51 -5.19
N GLY A 352 -7.67 1.80 -5.89
CA GLY A 352 -7.46 3.09 -6.55
C GLY A 352 -8.59 3.41 -7.54
N ALA A 353 -8.98 2.45 -8.37
CA ALA A 353 -10.09 2.61 -9.31
C ALA A 353 -11.45 2.80 -8.60
N LEU A 354 -11.72 2.06 -7.53
CA LEU A 354 -12.95 2.22 -6.76
C LEU A 354 -13.05 3.61 -6.13
N PHE A 355 -11.95 4.16 -5.58
CA PHE A 355 -11.94 5.53 -5.08
C PHE A 355 -12.13 6.56 -6.19
N LEU A 356 -11.58 6.33 -7.40
CA LEU A 356 -11.86 7.16 -8.57
C LEU A 356 -13.33 7.10 -8.97
N CYS A 357 -13.96 5.93 -8.95
CA CYS A 357 -15.40 5.79 -9.19
C CYS A 357 -16.23 6.66 -8.23
N VAL A 358 -15.94 6.56 -6.92
CA VAL A 358 -16.64 7.41 -5.94
C VAL A 358 -16.37 8.90 -6.17
N GLY A 359 -15.15 9.25 -6.57
CA GLY A 359 -14.79 10.63 -6.92
C GLY A 359 -15.65 11.19 -8.04
N ILE A 360 -15.85 10.42 -9.10
CA ILE A 360 -16.65 10.83 -10.27
C ILE A 360 -18.10 11.20 -9.91
N ILE A 361 -18.76 10.38 -9.12
CA ILE A 361 -20.14 10.70 -8.71
C ILE A 361 -20.19 11.78 -7.65
N TYR A 362 -19.19 11.87 -6.78
CA TYR A 362 -19.05 12.94 -5.80
C TYR A 362 -18.86 14.32 -6.46
N ASP A 363 -18.05 14.42 -7.52
CA ASP A 363 -17.85 15.67 -8.26
C ASP A 363 -19.14 16.20 -8.89
N ARG A 364 -20.11 15.30 -9.17
CA ARG A 364 -21.43 15.65 -9.75
C ARG A 364 -22.49 15.95 -8.72
N MET A 365 -22.49 15.22 -7.61
CA MET A 365 -23.59 15.22 -6.64
C MET A 365 -23.22 15.84 -5.29
N HIS A 366 -21.91 16.05 -5.03
CA HIS A 366 -21.36 16.56 -3.77
C HIS A 366 -21.81 15.80 -2.51
N THR A 367 -22.21 14.53 -2.67
CA THR A 367 -22.56 13.62 -1.58
C THR A 367 -21.95 12.25 -1.81
N ARG A 368 -21.67 11.52 -0.72
CA ARG A 368 -21.16 10.14 -0.74
C ARG A 368 -22.12 9.17 -0.07
N GLU A 369 -23.25 9.70 0.44
CA GLU A 369 -24.28 8.89 1.10
C GLU A 369 -24.89 7.92 0.09
N ILE A 370 -24.85 6.62 0.40
CA ILE A 370 -25.36 5.56 -0.48
C ILE A 370 -26.84 5.77 -0.78
N ASP A 371 -27.61 6.20 0.23
CA ASP A 371 -29.05 6.44 0.08
C ASP A 371 -29.40 7.67 -0.78
N ALA A 372 -28.41 8.50 -1.12
CA ALA A 372 -28.60 9.59 -2.08
C ALA A 372 -28.69 9.10 -3.52
N TYR A 373 -28.34 7.85 -3.80
CA TYR A 373 -28.32 7.24 -5.13
C TYR A 373 -29.41 6.19 -5.32
N GLY A 374 -29.50 5.63 -6.53
CA GLY A 374 -30.41 4.56 -6.94
C GLY A 374 -30.74 4.69 -8.43
N GLY A 375 -30.73 3.58 -9.17
CA GLY A 375 -31.06 3.55 -10.60
C GLY A 375 -30.06 4.24 -11.53
N LEU A 376 -28.83 4.52 -11.07
CA LEU A 376 -27.82 5.25 -11.85
C LEU A 376 -27.48 4.57 -13.19
N VAL A 377 -27.62 3.26 -13.29
CA VAL A 377 -27.35 2.50 -14.54
C VAL A 377 -28.14 3.07 -15.73
N ASN A 378 -29.33 3.61 -15.48
CA ASN A 378 -30.20 4.19 -16.52
C ASN A 378 -29.66 5.51 -17.11
N ARG A 379 -28.78 6.21 -16.40
CA ARG A 379 -28.21 7.50 -16.80
C ARG A 379 -26.71 7.45 -17.07
N MET A 380 -25.98 6.58 -16.36
CA MET A 380 -24.54 6.46 -16.41
C MET A 380 -24.11 5.01 -16.74
N PRO A 381 -24.45 4.46 -17.94
CA PRO A 381 -24.16 3.07 -18.27
C PRO A 381 -22.66 2.78 -18.37
N ALA A 382 -21.83 3.70 -18.88
CA ALA A 382 -20.39 3.49 -18.94
C ALA A 382 -19.76 3.48 -17.52
N TYR A 383 -20.20 4.37 -16.65
CA TYR A 383 -19.82 4.37 -15.25
C TYR A 383 -20.24 3.06 -14.56
N ALA A 384 -21.46 2.61 -14.77
CA ALA A 384 -21.98 1.38 -14.17
C ALA A 384 -21.15 0.16 -14.58
N LEU A 385 -20.76 0.07 -15.86
CA LEU A 385 -19.90 -1.01 -16.36
C LEU A 385 -18.52 -1.02 -15.67
N ILE A 386 -17.86 0.14 -15.60
CA ILE A 386 -16.54 0.27 -14.96
C ILE A 386 -16.62 -0.02 -13.47
N PHE A 387 -17.62 0.52 -12.79
CA PHE A 387 -17.83 0.29 -11.37
C PHE A 387 -18.12 -1.19 -11.06
N MET A 388 -18.95 -1.88 -11.92
CA MET A 388 -19.17 -3.32 -11.80
C MET A 388 -17.87 -4.10 -11.98
N PHE A 389 -17.08 -3.75 -13.00
CA PHE A 389 -15.81 -4.42 -13.27
C PHE A 389 -14.89 -4.41 -12.04
N PHE A 390 -14.65 -3.23 -11.44
CA PHE A 390 -13.80 -3.12 -10.26
C PHE A 390 -14.46 -3.67 -8.99
N THR A 391 -15.77 -3.63 -8.88
CA THR A 391 -16.51 -4.32 -7.81
C THR A 391 -16.28 -5.83 -7.87
N MET A 392 -16.40 -6.44 -9.06
CA MET A 392 -16.15 -7.88 -9.24
C MET A 392 -14.67 -8.24 -9.05
N ALA A 393 -13.74 -7.38 -9.49
CA ALA A 393 -12.32 -7.57 -9.25
C ALA A 393 -11.97 -7.47 -7.74
N ASN A 394 -12.65 -6.60 -6.99
CA ASN A 394 -12.49 -6.47 -5.54
C ASN A 394 -13.05 -7.67 -4.75
N VAL A 395 -14.05 -8.35 -5.30
CA VAL A 395 -14.60 -9.61 -4.73
C VAL A 395 -13.69 -10.81 -5.01
N GLY A 396 -12.73 -10.67 -5.94
CA GLY A 396 -11.87 -11.78 -6.34
C GLY A 396 -12.46 -12.63 -7.47
N LEU A 397 -13.07 -12.00 -8.49
CA LEU A 397 -13.55 -12.74 -9.66
C LEU A 397 -12.37 -13.40 -10.41
N PRO A 398 -12.40 -14.73 -10.67
CA PRO A 398 -11.39 -15.39 -11.51
C PRO A 398 -11.21 -14.69 -12.87
N GLY A 399 -9.96 -14.52 -13.30
CA GLY A 399 -9.60 -13.73 -14.48
C GLY A 399 -9.30 -12.26 -14.16
N THR A 400 -9.43 -11.83 -12.91
CA THR A 400 -8.95 -10.53 -12.41
C THR A 400 -7.81 -10.72 -11.42
N SER A 401 -6.98 -9.69 -11.27
CA SER A 401 -5.80 -9.76 -10.40
C SER A 401 -6.14 -9.95 -8.91
N GLY A 402 -7.33 -9.52 -8.45
CA GLY A 402 -7.78 -9.70 -7.07
C GLY A 402 -7.89 -11.16 -6.66
N PHE A 403 -8.39 -12.01 -7.57
CA PHE A 403 -8.49 -13.45 -7.31
C PHE A 403 -7.12 -14.10 -7.06
N VAL A 404 -6.12 -13.76 -7.87
CA VAL A 404 -4.79 -14.40 -7.79
C VAL A 404 -4.14 -14.16 -6.42
N GLY A 405 -4.13 -12.91 -5.95
CA GLY A 405 -3.52 -12.56 -4.67
C GLY A 405 -4.20 -13.22 -3.49
N GLU A 406 -5.54 -13.15 -3.39
CA GLU A 406 -6.30 -13.76 -2.30
C GLU A 406 -6.22 -15.27 -2.31
N PHE A 407 -6.33 -15.89 -3.49
CA PHE A 407 -6.26 -17.33 -3.61
C PHE A 407 -4.90 -17.88 -3.18
N LEU A 408 -3.78 -17.26 -3.61
CA LEU A 408 -2.45 -17.69 -3.22
C LEU A 408 -2.21 -17.50 -1.70
N THR A 409 -2.68 -16.40 -1.10
CA THR A 409 -2.56 -16.22 0.35
C THR A 409 -3.35 -17.28 1.12
N LEU A 410 -4.55 -17.61 0.67
CA LEU A 410 -5.37 -18.68 1.27
C LEU A 410 -4.72 -20.06 1.13
N VAL A 411 -4.14 -20.39 -0.02
CA VAL A 411 -3.37 -21.62 -0.23
C VAL A 411 -2.14 -21.66 0.69
N GLY A 412 -1.43 -20.55 0.83
CA GLY A 412 -0.26 -20.44 1.69
C GLY A 412 -0.59 -20.70 3.15
N ILE A 413 -1.62 -20.05 3.69
CA ILE A 413 -2.03 -20.22 5.09
C ILE A 413 -2.70 -21.57 5.35
N PHE A 414 -3.39 -22.17 4.37
CA PHE A 414 -3.99 -23.49 4.53
C PHE A 414 -2.95 -24.56 4.85
N LYS A 415 -1.73 -24.44 4.33
CA LYS A 415 -0.61 -25.34 4.64
C LYS A 415 -0.08 -25.19 6.06
N VAL A 416 -0.30 -24.04 6.70
CA VAL A 416 0.20 -23.71 8.03
C VAL A 416 -0.88 -23.91 9.09
N ASN A 417 -2.07 -23.34 8.87
CA ASN A 417 -3.17 -23.39 9.82
C ASN A 417 -4.52 -23.41 9.10
N THR A 418 -5.18 -24.58 9.11
CA THR A 418 -6.47 -24.80 8.43
C THR A 418 -7.60 -23.95 9.03
N TRP A 419 -7.59 -23.69 10.36
CA TRP A 419 -8.64 -22.90 11.01
C TRP A 419 -8.55 -21.42 10.62
N ILE A 420 -7.33 -20.87 10.60
CA ILE A 420 -7.08 -19.51 10.12
C ILE A 420 -7.51 -19.39 8.64
N ALA A 421 -7.16 -20.37 7.81
CA ALA A 421 -7.57 -20.42 6.41
C ALA A 421 -9.10 -20.46 6.24
N LEU A 422 -9.80 -21.27 7.03
CA LEU A 422 -11.26 -21.35 7.01
C LEU A 422 -11.90 -20.00 7.37
N LEU A 423 -11.44 -19.37 8.44
CA LEU A 423 -11.95 -18.08 8.89
C LEU A 423 -11.64 -16.97 7.88
N ALA A 424 -10.43 -16.94 7.32
CA ALA A 424 -10.07 -16.00 6.26
C ALA A 424 -10.93 -16.20 5.00
N THR A 425 -11.22 -17.44 4.61
CA THR A 425 -12.08 -17.74 3.45
C THR A 425 -13.51 -17.18 3.63
N SER A 426 -14.02 -17.09 4.86
CA SER A 426 -15.31 -16.44 5.11
C SER A 426 -15.33 -14.96 4.69
N GLY A 427 -14.17 -14.31 4.71
CA GLY A 427 -14.01 -12.92 4.25
C GLY A 427 -14.31 -12.74 2.76
N VAL A 428 -14.06 -13.74 1.91
CA VAL A 428 -14.41 -13.70 0.48
C VAL A 428 -15.95 -13.59 0.31
N VAL A 429 -16.70 -14.35 1.11
CA VAL A 429 -18.17 -14.28 1.09
C VAL A 429 -18.65 -12.92 1.59
N LEU A 430 -18.04 -12.40 2.66
CA LEU A 430 -18.37 -11.08 3.20
C LEU A 430 -17.99 -9.96 2.22
N SER A 431 -16.88 -10.10 1.50
CA SER A 431 -16.46 -9.19 0.45
C SER A 431 -17.50 -9.10 -0.67
N ALA A 432 -17.98 -10.24 -1.15
CA ALA A 432 -19.08 -10.28 -2.11
C ALA A 432 -20.34 -9.61 -1.55
N ALA A 433 -20.68 -9.86 -0.29
CA ALA A 433 -21.88 -9.31 0.32
C ALA A 433 -21.85 -7.78 0.35
N TYR A 434 -20.82 -7.13 0.91
CA TYR A 434 -20.80 -5.67 1.00
C TYR A 434 -20.58 -4.99 -0.36
N ALA A 435 -19.79 -5.57 -1.26
CA ALA A 435 -19.48 -4.96 -2.54
C ALA A 435 -20.70 -5.01 -3.50
N LEU A 436 -21.36 -6.16 -3.63
CA LEU A 436 -22.57 -6.29 -4.44
C LEU A 436 -23.75 -5.53 -3.84
N TRP A 437 -23.84 -5.46 -2.51
CA TRP A 437 -24.83 -4.67 -1.83
C TRP A 437 -24.69 -3.18 -2.12
N LEU A 438 -23.46 -2.64 -2.08
CA LEU A 438 -23.14 -1.28 -2.49
C LEU A 438 -23.54 -1.03 -3.94
N TYR A 439 -23.11 -1.91 -4.85
CA TYR A 439 -23.41 -1.78 -6.27
C TYR A 439 -24.93 -1.76 -6.52
N ARG A 440 -25.67 -2.71 -5.91
CA ARG A 440 -27.12 -2.79 -6.03
C ARG A 440 -27.80 -1.49 -5.57
N ARG A 441 -27.42 -0.96 -4.42
CA ARG A 441 -28.05 0.26 -3.86
C ARG A 441 -27.80 1.51 -4.70
N VAL A 442 -26.62 1.62 -5.30
CA VAL A 442 -26.22 2.81 -6.07
C VAL A 442 -26.68 2.71 -7.52
N MET A 443 -26.50 1.54 -8.15
CA MET A 443 -26.69 1.39 -9.60
C MET A 443 -28.06 0.87 -10.00
N MET A 444 -28.62 -0.06 -9.21
CA MET A 444 -29.85 -0.76 -9.58
C MET A 444 -31.10 -0.06 -9.04
N GLY A 445 -32.26 -0.51 -9.52
CA GLY A 445 -33.58 0.01 -9.14
C GLY A 445 -34.08 1.15 -10.02
N ASP A 446 -35.16 1.78 -9.59
CA ASP A 446 -35.79 2.86 -10.31
C ASP A 446 -35.11 4.21 -10.04
N LEU A 447 -35.04 5.04 -11.07
CA LEU A 447 -34.49 6.39 -10.99
C LEU A 447 -35.56 7.35 -10.40
N ILE A 448 -35.81 7.23 -9.10
CA ILE A 448 -36.88 7.99 -8.41
C ILE A 448 -36.41 9.42 -8.11
N LYS A 449 -35.15 9.61 -7.78
CA LYS A 449 -34.62 10.91 -7.30
C LYS A 449 -34.42 11.88 -8.45
N GLU A 450 -35.04 13.04 -8.35
CA GLU A 450 -35.04 14.06 -9.40
C GLU A 450 -33.62 14.57 -9.71
N ALA A 451 -32.79 14.76 -8.69
CA ALA A 451 -31.40 15.20 -8.84
C ALA A 451 -30.54 14.26 -9.73
N LEU A 452 -30.89 12.97 -9.79
CA LEU A 452 -30.16 12.00 -10.60
C LEU A 452 -30.60 11.96 -12.08
N ARG A 453 -31.75 12.57 -12.41
CA ARG A 453 -32.30 12.55 -13.78
C ARG A 453 -31.46 13.34 -14.78
N THR A 454 -30.73 14.34 -14.30
CA THR A 454 -29.89 15.22 -15.13
C THR A 454 -28.41 14.88 -15.08
N ILE A 455 -28.01 13.89 -14.28
CA ILE A 455 -26.61 13.50 -14.13
C ILE A 455 -26.03 13.00 -15.46
N GLN A 456 -24.83 13.48 -15.79
CA GLN A 456 -24.11 13.10 -17.01
C GLN A 456 -23.20 11.90 -16.77
N ASP A 457 -23.10 11.00 -17.76
CA ASP A 457 -22.16 9.90 -17.73
C ASP A 457 -20.70 10.38 -17.84
N MET A 458 -19.77 9.48 -17.75
CA MET A 458 -18.32 9.74 -17.76
C MET A 458 -17.88 10.44 -19.04
N SER A 459 -17.11 11.48 -18.89
CA SER A 459 -16.39 12.16 -19.97
C SER A 459 -15.33 11.22 -20.57
N LEU A 460 -14.85 11.55 -21.80
CA LEU A 460 -13.78 10.78 -22.44
C LEU A 460 -12.50 10.73 -21.58
N ARG A 461 -12.15 11.84 -20.92
CA ARG A 461 -11.00 11.91 -20.02
C ARG A 461 -11.15 10.95 -18.83
N GLU A 462 -12.30 10.95 -18.17
CA GLU A 462 -12.57 10.06 -17.04
C GLU A 462 -12.47 8.59 -17.46
N ARG A 463 -13.05 8.22 -18.61
CA ARG A 463 -12.94 6.86 -19.16
C ARG A 463 -11.49 6.48 -19.45
N ALA A 464 -10.70 7.40 -20.04
CA ALA A 464 -9.31 7.15 -20.38
C ALA A 464 -8.42 6.85 -19.17
N VAL A 465 -8.70 7.43 -18.00
CA VAL A 465 -7.97 7.12 -16.74
C VAL A 465 -8.20 5.67 -16.30
N PHE A 466 -9.38 5.08 -16.58
CA PHE A 466 -9.66 3.69 -16.19
C PHE A 466 -9.09 2.65 -17.15
N VAL A 467 -8.83 3.00 -18.41
CA VAL A 467 -8.34 2.04 -19.41
C VAL A 467 -7.08 1.31 -18.96
N PRO A 468 -6.00 1.99 -18.52
CA PRO A 468 -4.80 1.30 -18.06
C PRO A 468 -5.05 0.48 -16.77
N LEU A 469 -5.94 0.93 -15.87
CA LEU A 469 -6.29 0.18 -14.66
C LEU A 469 -7.05 -1.11 -14.98
N ILE A 470 -8.00 -1.06 -15.91
CA ILE A 470 -8.71 -2.25 -16.41
C ILE A 470 -7.71 -3.19 -17.08
N GLY A 471 -6.84 -2.64 -17.95
CA GLY A 471 -5.83 -3.40 -18.65
C GLY A 471 -4.90 -4.16 -17.72
N MET A 472 -4.37 -3.50 -16.69
CA MET A 472 -3.49 -4.13 -15.68
C MET A 472 -4.24 -5.16 -14.83
N THR A 473 -5.48 -4.87 -14.42
CA THR A 473 -6.29 -5.79 -13.62
C THR A 473 -6.58 -7.09 -14.38
N LEU A 474 -6.89 -7.01 -15.69
CA LEU A 474 -7.10 -8.16 -16.55
C LEU A 474 -5.80 -8.87 -16.89
N LEU A 475 -4.76 -8.13 -17.29
CA LEU A 475 -3.47 -8.70 -17.65
C LEU A 475 -2.92 -9.58 -16.53
N LEU A 476 -2.88 -9.03 -15.32
CA LEU A 476 -2.36 -9.75 -14.15
C LEU A 476 -3.33 -10.84 -13.65
N GLY A 477 -4.61 -10.74 -13.93
CA GLY A 477 -5.58 -11.78 -13.60
C GLY A 477 -5.53 -12.99 -14.54
N VAL A 478 -5.23 -12.77 -15.83
CA VAL A 478 -5.15 -13.82 -16.84
C VAL A 478 -3.73 -14.37 -16.97
N TYR A 479 -2.72 -13.52 -16.81
CA TYR A 479 -1.30 -13.89 -16.94
C TYR A 479 -0.50 -13.48 -15.69
N PRO A 480 -0.78 -14.10 -14.52
CA PRO A 480 -0.10 -13.76 -13.26
C PRO A 480 1.39 -14.10 -13.24
N VAL A 481 1.81 -15.01 -14.11
CA VAL A 481 3.21 -15.48 -14.23
C VAL A 481 4.17 -14.30 -14.45
N LEU A 482 3.75 -13.26 -15.14
CA LEU A 482 4.54 -12.03 -15.34
C LEU A 482 5.07 -11.43 -14.05
N VAL A 483 4.26 -11.46 -12.99
CA VAL A 483 4.66 -10.96 -11.67
C VAL A 483 5.32 -12.06 -10.85
N LEU A 484 4.79 -13.29 -10.90
CA LEU A 484 5.27 -14.40 -10.08
C LEU A 484 6.71 -14.82 -10.46
N ASP A 485 7.06 -14.80 -11.75
CA ASP A 485 8.43 -15.09 -12.19
C ASP A 485 9.41 -13.98 -11.74
N LEU A 486 8.94 -12.73 -11.69
CA LEU A 486 9.77 -11.61 -11.26
C LEU A 486 10.11 -11.66 -9.76
N ILE A 487 9.11 -12.05 -8.92
CA ILE A 487 9.29 -12.06 -7.45
C ILE A 487 9.81 -13.40 -6.93
N GLY A 488 9.49 -14.49 -7.62
CA GLY A 488 9.66 -15.87 -7.13
C GLY A 488 11.04 -16.15 -6.56
N PRO A 489 12.15 -15.89 -7.29
CA PRO A 489 13.50 -16.13 -6.78
C PRO A 489 13.82 -15.32 -5.51
N SER A 490 13.44 -14.05 -5.44
CA SER A 490 13.65 -13.19 -4.26
C SER A 490 12.84 -13.66 -3.06
N VAL A 491 11.59 -14.09 -3.29
CA VAL A 491 10.72 -14.64 -2.24
C VAL A 491 11.25 -15.99 -1.75
N GLN A 492 11.68 -16.87 -2.64
CA GLN A 492 12.28 -18.15 -2.27
C GLN A 492 13.50 -17.94 -1.38
N THR A 493 14.39 -17.02 -1.75
CA THR A 493 15.58 -16.67 -0.96
C THR A 493 15.18 -16.15 0.43
N LEU A 494 14.14 -15.30 0.52
CA LEU A 494 13.63 -14.82 1.80
C LEU A 494 13.12 -15.97 2.68
N VAL A 495 12.34 -16.89 2.12
CA VAL A 495 11.79 -18.07 2.83
C VAL A 495 12.93 -18.99 3.30
N ASP A 496 13.90 -19.26 2.44
CA ASP A 496 15.04 -20.14 2.76
C ASP A 496 15.91 -19.54 3.88
N ASN A 497 16.19 -18.24 3.82
CA ASN A 497 16.93 -17.53 4.86
C ASN A 497 16.17 -17.51 6.19
N TYR A 498 14.85 -17.30 6.16
CA TYR A 498 14.00 -17.33 7.34
C TYR A 498 14.03 -18.71 8.01
N ASN A 499 13.81 -19.79 7.25
CA ASN A 499 13.82 -21.16 7.74
C ASN A 499 15.21 -21.57 8.27
N SER A 500 16.29 -21.16 7.58
CA SER A 500 17.65 -21.41 8.02
C SER A 500 17.94 -20.74 9.37
N ALA A 501 17.51 -19.50 9.56
CA ALA A 501 17.66 -18.78 10.82
C ALA A 501 16.89 -19.44 11.98
N LEU A 502 15.69 -19.95 11.74
CA LEU A 502 14.92 -20.71 12.72
C LEU A 502 15.59 -22.04 13.08
N SER A 503 16.12 -22.75 12.09
CA SER A 503 16.86 -24.00 12.30
C SER A 503 18.12 -23.78 13.17
N ILE A 504 18.88 -22.70 12.93
CA ILE A 504 20.04 -22.33 13.76
C ILE A 504 19.61 -22.03 15.21
N ALA A 505 18.42 -21.44 15.41
CA ALA A 505 17.86 -21.19 16.72
C ALA A 505 17.28 -22.44 17.40
N GLY A 506 17.36 -23.62 16.76
CA GLY A 506 16.81 -24.89 17.27
C GLY A 506 15.29 -24.98 17.16
N ILE A 507 14.66 -24.13 16.36
CA ILE A 507 13.23 -24.14 16.08
C ILE A 507 13.03 -24.92 14.78
N ASN A 508 12.64 -26.21 14.90
CA ASN A 508 12.36 -27.03 13.72
C ASN A 508 11.04 -26.57 13.08
N GLY A 509 11.10 -26.17 11.83
CA GLY A 509 9.94 -25.70 11.05
C GLY A 509 8.84 -26.75 10.81
N ASP A 510 9.08 -28.02 11.17
CA ASP A 510 8.10 -29.11 11.15
C ASP A 510 7.26 -29.23 12.43
N ALA A 511 7.50 -28.40 13.44
CA ALA A 511 6.57 -28.29 14.55
C ALA A 511 5.31 -27.55 14.05
N THR A 512 4.44 -28.28 13.37
CA THR A 512 3.04 -27.93 13.15
C THR A 512 2.53 -27.11 14.34
N ILE A 513 2.10 -25.86 14.06
CA ILE A 513 1.26 -25.03 14.93
C ILE A 513 -0.12 -25.75 15.10
N ALA A 514 -0.10 -27.03 15.35
CA ALA A 514 -1.24 -27.93 15.39
C ALA A 514 -1.29 -28.72 16.69
N SER A 515 -0.96 -28.08 17.82
CA SER A 515 -1.31 -28.67 19.13
C SER A 515 -1.25 -27.64 20.25
N HIS A 516 -2.23 -26.74 20.28
CA HIS A 516 -2.76 -26.22 21.57
C HIS A 516 -4.16 -25.65 21.37
#